data_2c8bfac62c9999eedde09b74c7ff5158
#
_entry.id   2c8bfac62c9999eedde09b74c7ff5158
#
_cell.length_a   1.000
_cell.length_b   1.000
_cell.length_c   1.000
_cell.angle_alpha   90.00
_cell.angle_beta   90.00
_cell.angle_gamma   90.00
#
_symmetry.space_group_name_H-M   'P 1'
#
loop_
_entity.id
_entity.type
_entity.pdbx_description
1 polymer ?
#
loop_
_entity_poly.entity_id
_entity_poly.type
_entity_poly.pdbx_seq_one_letter_code
_entity_poly.pdbx_strand_id
1 'polypeptide(L)'
;MYDLKIPLGMMSEILIVRNRLKKDVEKEHITQNQAERFLAEYMLRELHVISGKEAADKYVISFIEGFLGDHEIIWQTFTAGYCYYFAVMLKDAFQRGEICWCAPYGHICWVDDNGVPYDISGVCDSECDFYIPVRYIPEGIADFKHIPHKAFNASKEYIETAIQTFCRDVIANIENKGEKL
;
A
#
# COMPACT_ATOMS: atom_id res chain seq x y z
N MET A 1 10.55 -6.70 6.88
CA MET A 1 9.33 -6.29 7.61
C MET A 1 9.15 -4.83 7.24
N TYR A 2 8.09 -4.50 6.52
CA TYR A 2 7.78 -3.13 6.11
C TYR A 2 7.58 -2.29 7.37
N ASP A 3 8.54 -1.45 7.67
CA ASP A 3 8.49 -0.57 8.83
C ASP A 3 7.79 0.73 8.39
N LEU A 4 6.46 0.67 8.31
CA LEU A 4 5.65 1.85 8.04
C LEU A 4 6.04 2.89 9.10
N LYS A 5 6.75 3.92 8.72
CA LYS A 5 7.11 5.03 9.61
C LYS A 5 5.87 5.90 9.84
N ILE A 6 4.94 5.40 10.64
CA ILE A 6 3.77 6.17 11.03
C ILE A 6 4.22 7.22 12.05
N PRO A 7 3.95 8.52 11.81
CA PRO A 7 4.23 9.56 12.79
C PRO A 7 3.57 9.27 14.15
N LEU A 8 4.27 9.55 15.25
CA LEU A 8 3.77 9.28 16.62
C LEU A 8 2.37 9.88 16.87
N GLY A 9 2.11 11.08 16.35
CA GLY A 9 0.79 11.70 16.46
C GLY A 9 -0.31 10.86 15.81
N MET A 10 -0.05 10.36 14.62
CA MET A 10 -1.00 9.52 13.88
C MET A 10 -1.20 8.14 14.55
N MET A 11 -0.14 7.56 15.12
CA MET A 11 -0.28 6.32 15.91
C MET A 11 -1.27 6.53 17.07
N SER A 12 -1.14 7.66 17.78
CA SER A 12 -2.03 7.99 18.89
C SER A 12 -3.48 8.16 18.42
N GLU A 13 -3.71 8.80 17.30
CA GLU A 13 -5.05 9.00 16.72
C GLU A 13 -5.68 7.67 16.30
N ILE A 14 -4.94 6.79 15.63
CA ILE A 14 -5.41 5.45 15.26
C ILE A 14 -5.84 4.67 16.50
N LEU A 15 -5.04 4.70 17.57
CA LEU A 15 -5.38 4.01 18.82
C LEU A 15 -6.62 4.61 19.50
N ILE A 16 -6.81 5.94 19.46
CA ILE A 16 -8.00 6.61 19.99
C ILE A 16 -9.25 6.14 19.23
N VAL A 17 -9.21 6.14 17.89
CA VAL A 17 -10.33 5.68 17.06
C VAL A 17 -10.64 4.21 17.34
N ARG A 18 -9.62 3.36 17.36
CA ARG A 18 -9.78 1.93 17.70
C ARG A 18 -10.44 1.72 19.06
N ASN A 19 -9.99 2.42 20.08
CA ASN A 19 -10.55 2.29 21.43
C ASN A 19 -12.00 2.77 21.50
N ARG A 20 -12.37 3.78 20.71
CA ARG A 20 -13.75 4.22 20.58
C ARG A 20 -14.63 3.15 19.94
N LEU A 21 -14.20 2.61 18.79
CA LEU A 21 -14.91 1.54 18.08
C LEU A 21 -15.07 0.29 18.95
N LYS A 22 -14.05 -0.08 19.73
CA LYS A 22 -14.14 -1.18 20.68
C LYS A 22 -15.25 -0.96 21.72
N LYS A 23 -15.39 0.25 22.27
CA LYS A 23 -16.49 0.59 23.19
C LYS A 23 -17.87 0.53 22.52
N ASP A 24 -17.96 0.89 21.24
CA ASP A 24 -19.21 0.80 20.49
C ASP A 24 -19.60 -0.66 20.21
N VAL A 25 -18.64 -1.56 19.99
CA VAL A 25 -18.88 -3.02 19.94
C VAL A 25 -19.34 -3.56 21.30
N GLU A 26 -18.66 -3.18 22.39
CA GLU A 26 -19.04 -3.62 23.76
C GLU A 26 -20.46 -3.17 24.14
N LYS A 27 -20.94 -2.06 23.56
CA LYS A 27 -22.32 -1.55 23.75
C LYS A 27 -23.31 -2.10 22.71
N GLU A 28 -22.90 -3.01 21.87
CA GLU A 28 -23.70 -3.59 20.79
C GLU A 28 -24.25 -2.56 19.77
N HIS A 29 -23.63 -1.38 19.69
CA HIS A 29 -24.02 -0.35 18.72
C HIS A 29 -23.58 -0.73 17.30
N ILE A 30 -22.46 -1.43 17.18
CA ILE A 30 -21.90 -1.93 15.92
C ILE A 30 -21.36 -3.34 16.12
N THR A 31 -21.26 -4.11 15.04
CA THR A 31 -20.61 -5.42 15.07
C THR A 31 -19.10 -5.29 15.03
N GLN A 32 -18.38 -6.33 15.45
CA GLN A 32 -16.92 -6.40 15.36
C GLN A 32 -16.43 -6.18 13.91
N ASN A 33 -17.10 -6.77 12.92
CA ASN A 33 -16.75 -6.62 11.51
C ASN A 33 -16.95 -5.16 11.02
N GLN A 34 -18.01 -4.49 11.47
CA GLN A 34 -18.20 -3.07 11.17
C GLN A 34 -17.12 -2.19 11.82
N ALA A 35 -16.72 -2.49 13.06
CA ALA A 35 -15.64 -1.77 13.71
C ALA A 35 -14.29 -1.92 12.97
N GLU A 36 -13.95 -3.15 12.56
CA GLU A 36 -12.75 -3.43 11.79
C GLU A 36 -12.76 -2.71 10.43
N ARG A 37 -13.90 -2.70 9.76
CA ARG A 37 -14.07 -1.98 8.50
C ARG A 37 -13.90 -0.47 8.67
N PHE A 38 -14.57 0.14 9.64
CA PHE A 38 -14.43 1.58 9.91
C PHE A 38 -13.00 1.97 10.28
N LEU A 39 -12.32 1.13 11.09
CA LEU A 39 -10.93 1.38 11.44
C LEU A 39 -10.02 1.28 10.21
N ALA A 40 -10.23 0.29 9.35
CA ALA A 40 -9.49 0.14 8.12
C ALA A 40 -9.68 1.35 7.18
N GLU A 41 -10.90 1.79 6.95
CA GLU A 41 -11.23 2.97 6.14
C GLU A 41 -10.58 4.24 6.71
N TYR A 42 -10.59 4.40 8.03
CA TYR A 42 -9.93 5.53 8.70
C TYR A 42 -8.41 5.50 8.49
N MET A 43 -7.78 4.35 8.77
CA MET A 43 -6.33 4.19 8.64
C MET A 43 -5.86 4.44 7.22
N LEU A 44 -6.56 3.92 6.23
CA LEU A 44 -6.19 4.09 4.81
C LEU A 44 -6.25 5.55 4.40
N ARG A 45 -7.30 6.27 4.81
CA ARG A 45 -7.42 7.70 4.55
C ARG A 45 -6.29 8.51 5.17
N GLU A 46 -5.92 8.22 6.42
CA GLU A 46 -4.86 8.95 7.11
C GLU A 46 -3.46 8.57 6.58
N LEU A 47 -3.23 7.29 6.24
CA LEU A 47 -1.98 6.83 5.66
C LEU A 47 -1.76 7.37 4.24
N HIS A 48 -2.84 7.63 3.49
CA HIS A 48 -2.76 8.23 2.15
C HIS A 48 -2.18 9.66 2.17
N VAL A 49 -2.40 10.40 3.23
CA VAL A 49 -1.88 11.78 3.40
C VAL A 49 -0.35 11.83 3.53
N ILE A 50 0.31 10.71 3.89
CA ILE A 50 1.77 10.66 4.12
C ILE A 50 2.57 10.50 2.82
N SER A 51 1.96 10.04 1.74
CA SER A 51 2.61 9.78 0.44
C SER A 51 2.70 11.01 -0.46
N GLY A 52 3.02 12.19 0.10
CA GLY A 52 3.15 13.41 -0.69
C GLY A 52 4.35 13.42 -1.62
N LYS A 53 4.20 14.01 -2.82
CA LYS A 53 5.28 14.21 -3.81
C LYS A 53 6.53 14.91 -3.24
N GLU A 54 6.39 15.63 -2.15
CA GLU A 54 7.48 16.35 -1.46
C GLU A 54 8.51 15.42 -0.80
N ALA A 55 8.15 14.17 -0.56
CA ALA A 55 9.03 13.18 0.05
C ALA A 55 9.75 12.26 -0.97
N ALA A 56 9.62 12.52 -2.27
CA ALA A 56 10.20 11.68 -3.32
C ALA A 56 11.73 11.62 -3.23
N ASP A 57 12.27 10.40 -3.28
CA ASP A 57 13.71 10.18 -3.30
C ASP A 57 14.28 10.51 -4.69
N LYS A 58 15.13 11.53 -4.75
CA LYS A 58 15.77 11.97 -5.99
C LYS A 58 16.58 10.89 -6.70
N TYR A 59 17.14 9.93 -5.95
CA TYR A 59 17.91 8.82 -6.55
C TYR A 59 17.00 7.83 -7.22
N VAL A 60 15.80 7.59 -6.66
CA VAL A 60 14.78 6.76 -7.29
C VAL A 60 14.28 7.42 -8.57
N ILE A 61 13.97 8.71 -8.52
CA ILE A 61 13.53 9.46 -9.70
C ILE A 61 14.60 9.42 -10.80
N SER A 62 15.87 9.74 -10.44
CA SER A 62 16.97 9.69 -11.42
C SER A 62 17.19 8.29 -12.02
N PHE A 63 16.98 7.22 -11.25
CA PHE A 63 17.04 5.86 -11.75
C PHE A 63 15.93 5.60 -12.77
N ILE A 64 14.69 6.00 -12.44
CA ILE A 64 13.52 5.82 -13.33
C ILE A 64 13.72 6.59 -14.63
N GLU A 65 14.10 7.87 -14.53
CA GLU A 65 14.36 8.73 -15.69
C GLU A 65 15.50 8.18 -16.56
N GLY A 66 16.59 7.73 -15.94
CA GLY A 66 17.71 7.11 -16.67
C GLY A 66 17.34 5.78 -17.33
N PHE A 67 16.48 4.98 -16.70
CA PHE A 67 15.98 3.72 -17.26
C PHE A 67 14.99 3.97 -18.41
N LEU A 68 14.10 4.94 -18.26
CA LEU A 68 13.11 5.30 -19.27
C LEU A 68 13.77 5.91 -20.51
N GLY A 69 14.74 6.83 -20.31
CA GLY A 69 15.34 7.60 -21.39
C GLY A 69 14.29 8.24 -22.28
N ASP A 70 14.58 8.29 -23.58
CA ASP A 70 13.63 8.79 -24.62
C ASP A 70 12.83 7.67 -25.26
N HIS A 71 12.69 6.51 -24.60
CA HIS A 71 12.08 5.32 -25.19
C HIS A 71 10.62 5.15 -24.76
N GLU A 72 9.71 5.69 -25.53
CA GLU A 72 8.26 5.56 -25.32
C GLU A 72 7.80 4.09 -25.18
N ILE A 73 8.44 3.18 -25.91
CA ILE A 73 8.12 1.75 -25.83
C ILE A 73 8.34 1.16 -24.43
N ILE A 74 9.33 1.67 -23.69
CA ILE A 74 9.60 1.24 -22.32
C ILE A 74 8.45 1.70 -21.42
N TRP A 75 8.06 2.97 -21.52
CA TRP A 75 6.93 3.50 -20.76
C TRP A 75 5.64 2.73 -21.07
N GLN A 76 5.31 2.53 -22.35
CA GLN A 76 4.15 1.77 -22.77
C GLN A 76 4.15 0.34 -22.23
N THR A 77 5.31 -0.33 -22.22
CA THR A 77 5.43 -1.70 -21.72
C THR A 77 5.04 -1.78 -20.24
N PHE A 78 5.61 -0.93 -19.41
CA PHE A 78 5.39 -1.02 -17.97
C PHE A 78 4.08 -0.37 -17.50
N THR A 79 3.46 0.50 -18.29
CA THR A 79 2.09 0.97 -18.02
C THR A 79 1.02 0.02 -18.56
N ALA A 80 1.37 -0.82 -19.54
CA ALA A 80 0.45 -1.74 -20.19
C ALA A 80 0.46 -3.17 -19.63
N GLY A 81 0.66 -3.34 -18.30
CA GLY A 81 0.50 -4.60 -17.58
C GLY A 81 1.77 -5.27 -17.09
N TYR A 82 2.95 -4.71 -17.37
CA TYR A 82 4.22 -5.18 -16.82
C TYR A 82 4.67 -4.38 -15.58
N CYS A 83 3.77 -3.63 -14.95
CA CYS A 83 4.04 -2.81 -13.77
C CYS A 83 4.66 -3.62 -12.61
N TYR A 84 4.23 -4.86 -12.40
CA TYR A 84 4.84 -5.75 -11.40
C TYR A 84 6.35 -5.93 -11.61
N TYR A 85 6.78 -6.15 -12.84
CA TYR A 85 8.20 -6.36 -13.12
C TYR A 85 9.02 -5.10 -12.88
N PHE A 86 8.46 -3.93 -13.17
CA PHE A 86 9.12 -2.67 -12.86
C PHE A 86 9.25 -2.44 -11.35
N ALA A 87 8.21 -2.75 -10.59
CA ALA A 87 8.26 -2.71 -9.12
C ALA A 87 9.32 -3.67 -8.55
N VAL A 88 9.47 -4.87 -9.13
CA VAL A 88 10.55 -5.80 -8.78
C VAL A 88 11.92 -5.21 -9.09
N MET A 89 12.10 -4.57 -10.25
CA MET A 89 13.36 -3.92 -10.61
C MET A 89 13.74 -2.82 -9.61
N LEU A 90 12.78 -1.97 -9.22
CA LEU A 90 13.03 -0.94 -8.20
C LEU A 90 13.40 -1.56 -6.85
N LYS A 91 12.67 -2.59 -6.42
CA LYS A 91 12.99 -3.31 -5.17
C LYS A 91 14.38 -3.93 -5.21
N ASP A 92 14.77 -4.53 -6.32
CA ASP A 92 16.11 -5.13 -6.49
C ASP A 92 17.21 -4.07 -6.58
N ALA A 93 16.95 -2.93 -7.23
CA ALA A 93 17.91 -1.84 -7.33
C ALA A 93 18.19 -1.17 -5.98
N PHE A 94 17.14 -0.94 -5.19
CA PHE A 94 17.24 -0.19 -3.94
C PHE A 94 17.31 -1.05 -2.68
N GLN A 95 17.06 -2.36 -2.78
CA GLN A 95 17.12 -3.36 -1.69
C GLN A 95 16.31 -2.96 -0.43
N ARG A 96 15.22 -2.20 -0.62
CA ARG A 96 14.32 -1.68 0.42
C ARG A 96 12.90 -1.56 -0.10
N GLY A 97 11.99 -1.08 0.75
CA GLY A 97 10.60 -0.85 0.37
C GLY A 97 9.79 -2.13 0.11
N GLU A 98 8.60 -1.99 -0.44
CA GLU A 98 7.67 -3.08 -0.70
C GLU A 98 7.04 -2.97 -2.10
N ILE A 99 6.76 -4.13 -2.70
CA ILE A 99 5.90 -4.19 -3.87
C ILE A 99 4.46 -4.15 -3.39
N CYS A 100 3.69 -3.19 -3.88
CA CYS A 100 2.33 -2.94 -3.43
C CYS A 100 1.34 -2.98 -4.60
N TRP A 101 0.16 -3.43 -4.28
CA TRP A 101 -1.00 -3.29 -5.13
C TRP A 101 -1.66 -1.92 -4.88
N CYS A 102 -1.89 -1.17 -5.97
CA CYS A 102 -2.61 0.10 -5.94
C CYS A 102 -4.12 -0.18 -5.99
N ALA A 103 -4.73 -0.37 -4.83
CA ALA A 103 -6.15 -0.69 -4.76
C ALA A 103 -7.03 0.55 -5.00
N PRO A 104 -8.20 0.41 -5.64
CA PRO A 104 -8.81 -0.84 -6.16
C PRO A 104 -8.43 -1.18 -7.59
N TYR A 105 -7.48 -0.49 -8.18
CA TYR A 105 -7.09 -0.67 -9.59
C TYR A 105 -6.14 -1.85 -9.78
N GLY A 106 -6.04 -2.36 -11.02
CA GLY A 106 -5.15 -3.48 -11.35
C GLY A 106 -3.69 -3.07 -11.53
N HIS A 107 -3.19 -2.10 -10.76
CA HIS A 107 -1.84 -1.56 -10.87
C HIS A 107 -0.94 -2.00 -9.72
N ILE A 108 0.33 -2.23 -10.02
CA ILE A 108 1.36 -2.56 -9.03
C ILE A 108 2.45 -1.49 -9.09
N CYS A 109 2.88 -1.04 -7.93
CA CYS A 109 3.99 -0.12 -7.76
C CYS A 109 4.98 -0.62 -6.70
N TRP A 110 6.12 0.05 -6.59
CA TRP A 110 7.02 -0.11 -5.47
C TRP A 110 6.88 1.09 -4.53
N VAL A 111 6.71 0.82 -3.25
CA VAL A 111 6.60 1.84 -2.20
C VAL A 111 7.88 1.83 -1.39
N ASP A 112 8.55 2.96 -1.27
CA ASP A 112 9.79 3.08 -0.51
C ASP A 112 9.57 3.06 1.01
N ASP A 113 10.65 3.11 1.81
CA ASP A 113 10.59 3.12 3.28
C ASP A 113 9.95 4.39 3.85
N ASN A 114 9.80 5.44 3.05
CA ASN A 114 9.12 6.68 3.44
C ASN A 114 7.62 6.66 3.07
N GLY A 115 7.15 5.58 2.44
CA GLY A 115 5.77 5.43 2.01
C GLY A 115 5.47 6.08 0.66
N VAL A 116 6.49 6.49 -0.10
CA VAL A 116 6.29 7.08 -1.42
C VAL A 116 6.18 5.99 -2.46
N PRO A 117 5.08 5.96 -3.25
CA PRO A 117 4.89 4.98 -4.31
C PRO A 117 5.57 5.42 -5.61
N TYR A 118 6.19 4.47 -6.31
CA TYR A 118 6.86 4.69 -7.59
C TYR A 118 6.47 3.66 -8.61
N ASP A 119 6.31 4.11 -9.84
CA ASP A 119 6.21 3.29 -11.04
C ASP A 119 7.09 3.86 -12.17
N ILE A 120 6.93 3.37 -13.40
CA ILE A 120 7.71 3.85 -14.56
C ILE A 120 7.49 5.34 -14.86
N SER A 121 6.41 5.95 -14.37
CA SER A 121 6.11 7.38 -14.55
C SER A 121 6.76 8.28 -13.47
N GLY A 122 7.52 7.69 -12.54
CA GLY A 122 8.09 8.39 -11.39
C GLY A 122 7.28 8.13 -10.12
N VAL A 123 6.95 9.19 -9.38
CA VAL A 123 6.00 9.06 -8.26
C VAL A 123 4.65 8.65 -8.82
N CYS A 124 4.13 7.52 -8.32
CA CYS A 124 2.86 6.99 -8.75
C CYS A 124 1.74 7.96 -8.34
N ASP A 125 1.19 8.65 -9.34
CA ASP A 125 0.11 9.64 -9.18
C ASP A 125 -1.24 9.03 -9.57
N SER A 126 -1.31 7.70 -9.53
CA SER A 126 -2.55 7.00 -9.85
C SER A 126 -3.63 7.38 -8.85
N GLU A 127 -4.88 7.39 -9.29
CA GLU A 127 -6.07 7.59 -8.45
C GLU A 127 -6.28 6.42 -7.46
N CYS A 128 -5.16 5.86 -6.96
CA CYS A 128 -5.20 4.75 -6.01
C CYS A 128 -5.62 5.25 -4.64
N ASP A 129 -6.60 4.59 -4.08
CA ASP A 129 -7.04 4.89 -2.72
C ASP A 129 -6.01 4.44 -1.68
N PHE A 130 -5.31 3.31 -1.96
CA PHE A 130 -4.33 2.76 -1.02
C PHE A 130 -3.35 1.79 -1.67
N TYR A 131 -2.20 1.61 -0.99
CA TYR A 131 -1.10 0.76 -1.42
C TYR A 131 -0.97 -0.44 -0.47
N ILE A 132 -1.40 -1.62 -0.93
CA ILE A 132 -1.43 -2.84 -0.13
C ILE A 132 -0.24 -3.72 -0.52
N PRO A 133 0.69 -4.08 0.39
CA PRO A 133 1.77 -5.01 0.08
C PRO A 133 1.23 -6.31 -0.53
N VAL A 134 1.82 -6.74 -1.64
CA VAL A 134 1.33 -7.91 -2.40
C VAL A 134 1.31 -9.20 -1.58
N ARG A 135 2.09 -9.28 -0.49
CA ARG A 135 2.05 -10.42 0.44
C ARG A 135 0.70 -10.62 1.15
N TYR A 136 -0.16 -9.59 1.20
CA TYR A 136 -1.51 -9.68 1.77
C TYR A 136 -2.55 -10.17 0.75
N ILE A 137 -2.14 -10.29 -0.52
CA ILE A 137 -3.01 -10.79 -1.56
C ILE A 137 -2.91 -12.32 -1.57
N PRO A 138 -4.02 -13.05 -1.37
CA PRO A 138 -4.00 -14.50 -1.35
C PRO A 138 -3.46 -15.10 -2.65
N GLU A 139 -2.66 -16.16 -2.53
CA GLU A 139 -2.14 -16.90 -3.69
C GLU A 139 -3.27 -17.38 -4.60
N GLY A 140 -3.08 -17.23 -5.91
CA GLY A 140 -4.03 -17.66 -6.93
C GLY A 140 -5.11 -16.62 -7.29
N ILE A 141 -5.21 -15.49 -6.57
CA ILE A 141 -6.14 -14.41 -6.92
C ILE A 141 -5.56 -13.49 -7.98
N ALA A 142 -4.25 -13.25 -7.92
CA ALA A 142 -3.56 -12.49 -8.93
C ALA A 142 -2.24 -13.18 -9.30
N ASP A 143 -2.13 -13.58 -10.54
CA ASP A 143 -0.87 -14.02 -11.12
C ASP A 143 -0.20 -12.83 -11.82
N PHE A 144 0.42 -11.97 -11.03
CA PHE A 144 1.14 -10.81 -11.54
C PHE A 144 2.32 -11.17 -12.46
N LYS A 145 2.77 -12.42 -12.43
CA LYS A 145 3.94 -12.89 -13.19
C LYS A 145 3.59 -13.37 -14.58
N HIS A 146 2.40 -13.97 -14.76
CA HIS A 146 2.06 -14.67 -16.00
C HIS A 146 0.94 -14.02 -16.80
N ILE A 147 0.15 -13.13 -16.20
CA ILE A 147 -1.00 -12.51 -16.86
C ILE A 147 -0.96 -10.99 -16.67
N PRO A 148 -0.10 -10.28 -17.43
CA PRO A 148 0.13 -8.85 -17.23
C PRO A 148 -1.13 -7.99 -17.34
N HIS A 149 -2.12 -8.37 -18.13
CA HIS A 149 -3.29 -7.54 -18.41
C HIS A 149 -4.62 -8.09 -17.92
N LYS A 150 -4.67 -9.33 -17.51
CA LYS A 150 -5.89 -9.80 -16.89
C LYS A 150 -5.87 -9.31 -15.47
N ALA A 151 -6.20 -8.04 -15.42
CA ALA A 151 -6.47 -7.31 -14.24
C ALA A 151 -6.89 -8.25 -13.13
N PHE A 152 -6.27 -8.05 -12.04
CA PHE A 152 -6.71 -8.39 -10.72
C PHE A 152 -8.22 -8.09 -10.58
N ASN A 153 -9.03 -9.00 -11.10
CA ASN A 153 -10.47 -9.04 -10.89
C ASN A 153 -10.75 -9.67 -9.53
N ALA A 154 -10.10 -9.14 -8.49
CA ALA A 154 -10.43 -9.54 -7.15
C ALA A 154 -11.87 -9.13 -6.88
N SER A 155 -12.64 -10.04 -6.35
CA SER A 155 -13.96 -9.70 -5.85
C SER A 155 -13.80 -8.65 -4.75
N LYS A 156 -14.81 -7.80 -4.58
CA LYS A 156 -14.83 -6.79 -3.49
C LYS A 156 -14.51 -7.39 -2.13
N GLU A 157 -14.94 -8.62 -1.89
CA GLU A 157 -14.70 -9.38 -0.66
C GLU A 157 -13.21 -9.66 -0.40
N TYR A 158 -12.45 -10.00 -1.44
CA TYR A 158 -10.99 -10.21 -1.32
C TYR A 158 -10.25 -8.92 -1.06
N ILE A 159 -10.66 -7.84 -1.71
CA ILE A 159 -10.10 -6.51 -1.49
C ILE A 159 -10.31 -6.12 -0.02
N GLU A 160 -11.52 -6.23 0.49
CA GLU A 160 -11.86 -5.94 1.88
C GLU A 160 -11.05 -6.80 2.85
N THR A 161 -10.89 -8.10 2.56
CA THR A 161 -10.09 -9.02 3.39
C THR A 161 -8.61 -8.64 3.41
N ALA A 162 -8.02 -8.31 2.27
CA ALA A 162 -6.62 -7.89 2.18
C ALA A 162 -6.37 -6.60 2.97
N ILE A 163 -7.27 -5.62 2.84
CA ILE A 163 -7.23 -4.35 3.57
C ILE A 163 -7.32 -4.59 5.08
N GLN A 164 -8.30 -5.37 5.54
CA GLN A 164 -8.48 -5.67 6.96
C GLN A 164 -7.28 -6.39 7.56
N THR A 165 -6.67 -7.33 6.81
CA THR A 165 -5.47 -8.04 7.25
C THR A 165 -4.27 -7.10 7.37
N PHE A 166 -4.05 -6.25 6.38
CA PHE A 166 -3.03 -5.22 6.43
C PHE A 166 -3.20 -4.29 7.63
N CYS A 167 -4.40 -3.76 7.84
CA CYS A 167 -4.68 -2.86 8.97
C CYS A 167 -4.48 -3.54 10.32
N ARG A 168 -4.84 -4.82 10.48
CA ARG A 168 -4.57 -5.59 11.71
C ARG A 168 -3.08 -5.70 12.01
N ASP A 169 -2.27 -5.99 11.00
CA ASP A 169 -0.82 -6.08 11.16
C ASP A 169 -0.20 -4.72 11.51
N VAL A 170 -0.66 -3.64 10.91
CA VAL A 170 -0.22 -2.28 11.24
C VAL A 170 -0.54 -1.95 12.69
N ILE A 171 -1.75 -2.26 13.16
CA ILE A 171 -2.15 -2.04 14.57
C ILE A 171 -1.27 -2.87 15.51
N ALA A 172 -1.07 -4.15 15.24
CA ALA A 172 -0.23 -5.02 16.06
C ALA A 172 1.22 -4.47 16.14
N ASN A 173 1.75 -3.91 15.05
CA ASN A 173 3.06 -3.28 15.06
C ASN A 173 3.10 -2.00 15.90
N ILE A 174 2.02 -1.18 15.86
CA ILE A 174 1.91 0.03 16.69
C ILE A 174 1.88 -0.34 18.18
N GLU A 175 1.08 -1.34 18.56
CA GLU A 175 0.96 -1.81 19.96
C GLU A 175 2.29 -2.33 20.49
N ASN A 176 2.98 -3.18 19.71
CA ASN A 176 4.30 -3.72 20.09
C ASN A 176 5.39 -2.65 20.21
N LYS A 177 5.27 -1.52 19.51
CA LYS A 177 6.18 -0.38 19.65
C LYS A 177 5.81 0.50 20.85
N GLY A 178 4.52 0.66 21.14
CA GLY A 178 4.02 1.44 22.27
C GLY A 178 4.32 0.81 23.64
N GLU A 179 4.45 -0.51 23.73
CA GLU A 179 4.85 -1.20 24.96
C GLU A 179 6.36 -1.09 25.27
N LYS A 180 7.16 -0.55 24.36
CA LYS A 180 8.61 -0.34 24.52
C LYS A 180 9.01 1.11 24.83
N LEU A 181 8.02 2.00 24.96
CA LEU A 181 8.18 3.41 25.36
C LEU A 181 7.69 3.63 26.78
#